data_1494f88877766753f91eb793278f9a32
#
_entry.id   1494f88877766753f91eb793278f9a32
#
_cell.length_a   1.000
_cell.length_b   1.000
_cell.length_c   1.000
_cell.angle_alpha   90.00
_cell.angle_beta   90.00
_cell.angle_gamma   90.00
#
_symmetry.space_group_name_H-M   'P 1'
#
loop_
_entity.id
_entity.type
_entity.pdbx_description
1 polymer ?
#
loop_
_entity_poly.entity_id
_entity_poly.type
_entity_poly.pdbx_seq_one_letter_code
_entity_poly.pdbx_strand_id
1 'polypeptide(L)'
;MIIDFSKYSSVRIGESFEVQVLEELCEFDGFLIGGANNLLISSNPKKLGILGKNFDYIKILDQNEKGMFLEIGSSVKSLKMYHFAKENNLKGFEFLKNIPGTLGGILKMNAGLKDENISKTLISIQTFKNEILKQDIAFAYRFNPIKEVMFSAKFFLEYGFNSTKDELLKNARKNQPKGASFGSIFKNPKNDYAGRLIEAVGLKGFSKNDAMFSNEHANFLINKKHASFDDAMFLIELAKKRIFEEFGISLEEEVVII
;
A
#
# COMPACT_ATOMS: atom_id res chain seq x y z
N MET A 1 14.96 11.02 12.71
CA MET A 1 14.45 10.20 13.84
C MET A 1 14.85 8.75 13.66
N ILE A 2 14.85 7.94 14.74
CA ILE A 2 15.08 6.50 14.63
C ILE A 2 13.73 5.78 14.61
N ILE A 3 13.54 4.86 13.67
CA ILE A 3 12.34 3.99 13.55
C ILE A 3 12.78 2.53 13.66
N ASP A 4 12.18 1.80 14.61
CA ASP A 4 12.32 0.35 14.76
C ASP A 4 11.28 -0.35 13.86
N PHE A 5 11.72 -0.91 12.76
CA PHE A 5 10.84 -1.54 11.76
C PHE A 5 10.23 -2.85 12.24
N SER A 6 10.83 -3.51 13.23
CA SER A 6 10.21 -4.68 13.88
C SER A 6 8.90 -4.33 14.60
N LYS A 7 8.67 -3.04 14.90
CA LYS A 7 7.46 -2.52 15.51
C LYS A 7 6.63 -1.66 14.55
N TYR A 8 7.29 -0.91 13.67
CA TYR A 8 6.64 0.05 12.79
C TYR A 8 6.01 -0.62 11.55
N SER A 9 6.71 -1.59 10.93
CA SER A 9 6.17 -2.27 9.76
C SER A 9 5.06 -3.25 10.12
N SER A 10 4.09 -3.42 9.25
CA SER A 10 2.98 -4.37 9.47
C SER A 10 3.44 -5.82 9.51
N VAL A 11 4.52 -6.18 8.83
CA VAL A 11 5.12 -7.52 8.85
C VAL A 11 6.04 -7.75 10.05
N ARG A 12 6.43 -6.67 10.75
CA ARG A 12 7.33 -6.72 11.91
C ARG A 12 8.68 -7.38 11.63
N ILE A 13 9.20 -7.16 10.44
CA ILE A 13 10.56 -7.55 10.02
C ILE A 13 11.35 -6.28 9.79
N GLY A 14 12.60 -6.25 10.25
CA GLY A 14 13.55 -5.17 10.09
C GLY A 14 14.16 -4.72 11.40
N GLU A 15 15.17 -3.88 11.28
CA GLU A 15 15.96 -3.33 12.37
C GLU A 15 15.57 -1.85 12.63
N SER A 16 16.33 -1.18 13.46
CA SER A 16 16.19 0.27 13.71
C SER A 16 17.06 1.05 12.74
N PHE A 17 16.45 1.99 12.00
CA PHE A 17 17.17 2.85 11.06
C PHE A 17 16.91 4.33 11.32
N GLU A 18 17.89 5.14 10.96
CA GLU A 18 17.71 6.59 10.90
C GLU A 18 16.81 6.95 9.71
N VAL A 19 15.78 7.77 9.98
CA VAL A 19 14.80 8.24 8.99
C VAL A 19 14.73 9.75 9.02
N GLN A 20 14.93 10.38 7.87
CA GLN A 20 14.77 11.83 7.71
C GLN A 20 13.29 12.21 7.73
N VAL A 21 12.90 13.17 8.56
CA VAL A 21 11.54 13.73 8.56
C VAL A 21 11.51 14.93 7.60
N LEU A 22 10.60 14.92 6.65
CA LEU A 22 10.39 16.00 5.69
C LEU A 22 9.18 16.81 6.16
N GLU A 23 9.41 18.04 6.62
CA GLU A 23 8.35 18.93 7.14
C GLU A 23 7.88 19.97 6.11
N GLU A 24 8.58 20.10 5.00
CA GLU A 24 8.27 21.02 3.91
C GLU A 24 8.50 20.38 2.54
N LEU A 25 8.03 21.04 1.48
CA LEU A 25 8.29 20.58 0.11
C LEU A 25 9.78 20.71 -0.19
N CYS A 26 10.42 19.60 -0.50
CA CYS A 26 11.85 19.54 -0.82
C CYS A 26 12.15 18.41 -1.79
N GLU A 27 13.30 18.50 -2.45
CA GLU A 27 13.85 17.33 -3.13
C GLU A 27 14.34 16.31 -2.10
N PHE A 28 14.07 15.05 -2.36
CA PHE A 28 14.55 13.96 -1.51
C PHE A 28 15.04 12.81 -2.37
N ASP A 29 16.34 12.54 -2.29
CA ASP A 29 16.98 11.39 -2.92
C ASP A 29 17.11 10.25 -1.91
N GLY A 30 16.08 9.42 -1.87
CA GLY A 30 15.95 8.31 -0.96
C GLY A 30 14.63 7.59 -1.12
N PHE A 31 14.36 6.62 -0.25
CA PHE A 31 13.09 5.91 -0.21
C PHE A 31 12.14 6.57 0.81
N LEU A 32 10.99 7.03 0.35
CA LEU A 32 9.98 7.62 1.22
C LEU A 32 9.07 6.53 1.78
N ILE A 33 9.03 6.44 3.11
CA ILE A 33 8.22 5.47 3.85
C ILE A 33 6.85 6.09 4.13
N GLY A 34 5.79 5.36 3.83
CA GLY A 34 4.46 5.64 4.34
C GLY A 34 4.19 4.90 5.65
N GLY A 35 3.09 4.17 5.72
CA GLY A 35 2.73 3.35 6.88
C GLY A 35 3.43 1.99 6.97
N ALA A 36 4.43 1.70 6.14
CA ALA A 36 5.17 0.44 6.05
C ALA A 36 4.28 -0.82 6.02
N ASN A 37 3.12 -0.73 5.34
CA ASN A 37 2.16 -1.84 5.24
C ASN A 37 2.40 -2.75 4.03
N ASN A 38 3.29 -2.35 3.13
CA ASN A 38 3.66 -3.11 1.94
C ASN A 38 5.17 -3.01 1.72
N LEU A 39 5.94 -3.21 2.80
CA LEU A 39 7.39 -3.00 2.83
C LEU A 39 8.09 -4.16 3.51
N LEU A 40 9.13 -4.67 2.86
CA LEU A 40 10.13 -5.56 3.43
C LEU A 40 11.49 -4.83 3.37
N ILE A 41 12.09 -4.57 4.54
CA ILE A 41 13.31 -3.78 4.66
C ILE A 41 14.51 -4.68 4.96
N SER A 42 15.59 -4.50 4.19
CA SER A 42 16.87 -5.20 4.41
C SER A 42 17.67 -4.60 5.57
N SER A 43 18.80 -5.22 5.90
CA SER A 43 19.72 -4.71 6.92
C SER A 43 20.56 -3.50 6.44
N ASN A 44 20.55 -3.20 5.13
CA ASN A 44 21.28 -2.05 4.57
C ASN A 44 20.42 -1.28 3.56
N PRO A 45 19.32 -0.65 4.02
CA PRO A 45 18.44 0.07 3.14
C PRO A 45 19.09 1.36 2.63
N LYS A 46 18.62 1.86 1.47
CA LYS A 46 18.95 3.21 1.02
C LYS A 46 18.48 4.24 2.05
N LYS A 47 18.93 5.49 1.88
CA LYS A 47 18.47 6.63 2.68
C LYS A 47 16.94 6.64 2.80
N LEU A 48 16.45 6.69 4.04
CA LEU A 48 15.03 6.60 4.36
C LEU A 48 14.47 7.99 4.73
N GLY A 49 13.25 8.28 4.26
CA GLY A 49 12.51 9.48 4.62
C GLY A 49 11.07 9.18 4.99
N ILE A 50 10.45 10.08 5.75
CA ILE A 50 9.03 10.07 6.08
C ILE A 50 8.48 11.49 6.04
N LEU A 51 7.26 11.67 5.55
CA LEU A 51 6.60 12.97 5.62
C LEU A 51 6.14 13.27 7.05
N GLY A 52 6.44 14.47 7.51
CA GLY A 52 6.12 14.94 8.83
C GLY A 52 4.64 15.32 9.01
N LYS A 53 4.34 15.89 10.19
CA LYS A 53 2.96 16.25 10.58
C LYS A 53 2.35 17.35 9.72
N ASN A 54 3.17 18.19 9.09
CA ASN A 54 2.70 19.25 8.19
C ASN A 54 1.93 18.71 6.98
N PHE A 55 2.08 17.42 6.68
CA PHE A 55 1.35 16.72 5.60
C PHE A 55 0.21 15.82 6.11
N ASP A 56 -0.18 15.92 7.40
CA ASP A 56 -1.35 15.22 7.97
C ASP A 56 -2.58 16.13 8.05
N TYR A 57 -3.07 16.60 6.92
CA TYR A 57 -4.25 17.46 6.82
C TYR A 57 -5.25 17.00 5.76
N ILE A 58 -6.52 17.33 5.96
CA ILE A 58 -7.59 17.29 4.94
C ILE A 58 -8.17 18.71 4.90
N LYS A 59 -8.04 19.36 3.76
CA LYS A 59 -8.52 20.71 3.51
C LYS A 59 -9.63 20.71 2.47
N ILE A 60 -10.77 21.30 2.77
CA ILE A 60 -11.80 21.59 1.81
C ILE A 60 -11.37 22.82 1.01
N LEU A 61 -11.22 22.66 -0.32
CA LEU A 61 -10.84 23.75 -1.21
C LEU A 61 -12.07 24.48 -1.72
N ASP A 62 -13.12 23.70 -2.06
CA ASP A 62 -14.39 24.19 -2.57
C ASP A 62 -15.47 23.12 -2.41
N GLN A 63 -16.74 23.53 -2.47
CA GLN A 63 -17.87 22.61 -2.47
C GLN A 63 -19.02 23.19 -3.32
N ASN A 64 -19.79 22.32 -3.93
CA ASN A 64 -20.97 22.66 -4.69
C ASN A 64 -22.10 21.64 -4.45
N GLU A 65 -23.19 21.73 -5.16
CA GLU A 65 -24.35 20.81 -5.04
C GLU A 65 -24.02 19.35 -5.36
N LYS A 66 -22.92 19.07 -6.07
CA LYS A 66 -22.51 17.71 -6.49
C LYS A 66 -21.52 17.06 -5.54
N GLY A 67 -20.69 17.84 -4.83
CA GLY A 67 -19.65 17.27 -4.00
C GLY A 67 -18.63 18.30 -3.48
N MET A 68 -17.49 17.78 -3.02
CA MET A 68 -16.40 18.57 -2.43
C MET A 68 -15.09 18.40 -3.18
N PHE A 69 -14.37 19.50 -3.36
CA PHE A 69 -12.97 19.53 -3.76
C PHE A 69 -12.10 19.53 -2.51
N LEU A 70 -11.23 18.54 -2.40
CA LEU A 70 -10.37 18.33 -1.24
C LEU A 70 -8.92 18.38 -1.63
N GLU A 71 -8.08 18.94 -0.76
CA GLU A 71 -6.64 18.71 -0.77
C GLU A 71 -6.28 17.89 0.47
N ILE A 72 -5.55 16.78 0.26
CA ILE A 72 -5.19 15.84 1.32
C ILE A 72 -3.69 15.64 1.30
N GLY A 73 -3.04 15.89 2.45
CA GLY A 73 -1.62 15.65 2.62
C GLY A 73 -1.26 14.17 2.67
N SER A 74 -0.10 13.82 2.15
CA SER A 74 0.28 12.42 1.93
C SER A 74 0.60 11.62 3.20
N SER A 75 0.71 12.26 4.37
CA SER A 75 0.81 11.58 5.68
C SER A 75 -0.53 11.15 6.26
N VAL A 76 -1.65 11.64 5.71
CA VAL A 76 -2.99 11.30 6.20
C VAL A 76 -3.24 9.81 6.07
N LYS A 77 -3.66 9.18 7.18
CA LYS A 77 -4.00 7.74 7.22
C LYS A 77 -5.29 7.45 6.48
N SER A 78 -5.35 6.31 5.79
CA SER A 78 -6.52 5.84 5.06
C SER A 78 -7.81 5.88 5.88
N LEU A 79 -7.75 5.45 7.14
CA LEU A 79 -8.90 5.43 8.03
C LEU A 79 -9.42 6.85 8.34
N LYS A 80 -8.53 7.86 8.46
CA LYS A 80 -8.92 9.25 8.64
C LYS A 80 -9.66 9.79 7.40
N MET A 81 -9.17 9.47 6.20
CA MET A 81 -9.85 9.81 4.93
C MET A 81 -11.22 9.15 4.80
N TYR A 82 -11.31 7.86 5.18
CA TYR A 82 -12.57 7.12 5.19
C TYR A 82 -13.60 7.78 6.14
N HIS A 83 -13.22 8.08 7.38
CA HIS A 83 -14.13 8.70 8.34
C HIS A 83 -14.57 10.08 7.87
N PHE A 84 -13.65 10.92 7.38
CA PHE A 84 -13.98 12.22 6.80
C PHE A 84 -15.02 12.09 5.68
N ALA A 85 -14.82 11.16 4.74
CA ALA A 85 -15.75 10.95 3.63
C ALA A 85 -17.13 10.48 4.13
N LYS A 86 -17.16 9.56 5.09
CA LYS A 86 -18.40 9.04 5.67
C LYS A 86 -19.19 10.14 6.42
N GLU A 87 -18.54 10.94 7.24
CA GLU A 87 -19.12 12.03 8.03
C GLU A 87 -19.69 13.15 7.16
N ASN A 88 -19.06 13.39 6.00
CA ASN A 88 -19.48 14.40 5.03
C ASN A 88 -20.35 13.82 3.88
N ASN A 89 -20.82 12.58 4.01
CA ASN A 89 -21.65 11.90 3.00
C ASN A 89 -21.02 11.86 1.59
N LEU A 90 -19.69 11.64 1.50
CA LEU A 90 -18.93 11.64 0.25
C LEU A 90 -18.64 10.21 -0.22
N LYS A 91 -18.92 9.88 -1.47
CA LYS A 91 -18.61 8.58 -2.09
C LYS A 91 -17.23 8.56 -2.73
N GLY A 92 -16.66 7.36 -2.87
CA GLY A 92 -15.38 7.10 -3.55
C GLY A 92 -14.23 6.74 -2.62
N PHE A 93 -14.39 6.89 -1.30
CA PHE A 93 -13.38 6.50 -0.29
C PHE A 93 -13.81 5.34 0.60
N GLU A 94 -14.92 4.66 0.31
CA GLU A 94 -15.43 3.51 1.08
C GLU A 94 -14.41 2.38 1.20
N PHE A 95 -13.59 2.17 0.16
CA PHE A 95 -12.58 1.11 0.14
C PHE A 95 -11.40 1.36 1.10
N LEU A 96 -11.15 2.62 1.49
CA LEU A 96 -10.01 3.02 2.32
C LEU A 96 -10.06 2.47 3.74
N LYS A 97 -11.24 2.16 4.27
CA LYS A 97 -11.40 1.48 5.55
C LYS A 97 -10.62 0.16 5.62
N ASN A 98 -10.54 -0.50 4.48
CA ASN A 98 -9.96 -1.84 4.38
C ASN A 98 -8.53 -1.85 3.83
N ILE A 99 -7.94 -0.70 3.53
CA ILE A 99 -6.57 -0.57 3.02
C ILE A 99 -5.76 0.24 4.03
N PRO A 100 -4.87 -0.39 4.81
CA PRO A 100 -4.04 0.35 5.76
C PRO A 100 -2.97 1.17 5.03
N GLY A 101 -2.52 2.25 5.65
CA GLY A 101 -1.43 3.07 5.14
C GLY A 101 -1.73 4.55 5.15
N THR A 102 -0.84 5.32 4.55
CA THR A 102 -0.97 6.76 4.34
C THR A 102 -1.33 7.04 2.89
N LEU A 103 -1.88 8.23 2.60
CA LEU A 103 -2.24 8.62 1.24
C LEU A 103 -1.06 8.47 0.27
N GLY A 104 0.16 8.88 0.66
CA GLY A 104 1.34 8.75 -0.19
C GLY A 104 1.63 7.31 -0.62
N GLY A 105 1.55 6.36 0.33
CA GLY A 105 1.69 4.92 0.03
C GLY A 105 0.56 4.38 -0.84
N ILE A 106 -0.68 4.83 -0.61
CA ILE A 106 -1.86 4.47 -1.39
C ILE A 106 -1.74 4.99 -2.83
N LEU A 107 -1.29 6.24 -3.02
CA LEU A 107 -1.03 6.83 -4.33
C LEU A 107 0.09 6.10 -5.07
N LYS A 108 1.20 5.77 -4.36
CA LYS A 108 2.35 5.08 -4.97
C LYS A 108 1.98 3.72 -5.56
N MET A 109 1.11 3.01 -4.88
CA MET A 109 0.62 1.70 -5.32
C MET A 109 -0.62 1.78 -6.21
N ASN A 110 -1.17 2.96 -6.50
CA ASN A 110 -2.52 3.08 -7.05
C ASN A 110 -3.46 2.08 -6.35
N ALA A 111 -3.40 2.10 -5.01
CA ALA A 111 -4.04 1.06 -4.20
C ALA A 111 -5.55 1.09 -4.35
N GLY A 112 -6.12 -0.09 -4.34
CA GLY A 112 -7.56 -0.26 -4.50
C GLY A 112 -8.04 -1.63 -4.04
N LEU A 113 -9.34 -1.82 -4.05
CA LEU A 113 -10.01 -3.06 -3.70
C LEU A 113 -11.14 -3.32 -4.68
N LYS A 114 -11.13 -4.47 -5.34
CA LYS A 114 -12.01 -4.79 -6.48
C LYS A 114 -11.87 -3.73 -7.58
N ASP A 115 -12.97 -3.15 -7.99
CA ASP A 115 -13.01 -2.12 -9.05
C ASP A 115 -12.68 -0.72 -8.55
N GLU A 116 -12.46 -0.54 -7.25
CA GLU A 116 -12.11 0.76 -6.65
C GLU A 116 -10.61 0.94 -6.52
N ASN A 117 -10.13 2.16 -6.82
CA ASN A 117 -8.76 2.59 -6.56
C ASN A 117 -8.71 4.11 -6.34
N ILE A 118 -7.58 4.56 -5.78
CA ILE A 118 -7.42 5.96 -5.39
C ILE A 118 -7.42 6.93 -6.58
N SER A 119 -7.00 6.49 -7.75
CA SER A 119 -6.94 7.38 -8.92
C SER A 119 -8.31 7.70 -9.53
N LYS A 120 -9.41 7.00 -9.16
CA LYS A 120 -10.73 7.27 -9.72
C LYS A 120 -11.26 8.69 -9.42
N THR A 121 -11.03 9.16 -8.21
CA THR A 121 -11.50 10.46 -7.73
C THR A 121 -10.41 11.53 -7.70
N LEU A 122 -9.17 11.14 -8.11
CA LEU A 122 -8.00 12.01 -8.13
C LEU A 122 -8.14 13.09 -9.20
N ILE A 123 -7.74 14.30 -8.86
CA ILE A 123 -7.59 15.45 -9.79
C ILE A 123 -6.13 15.65 -10.14
N SER A 124 -5.27 15.75 -9.11
CA SER A 124 -3.85 16.05 -9.27
C SER A 124 -3.04 15.58 -8.07
N ILE A 125 -1.73 15.52 -8.26
CA ILE A 125 -0.73 15.22 -7.22
C ILE A 125 0.29 16.35 -7.17
N GLN A 126 0.58 16.85 -5.96
CA GLN A 126 1.62 17.83 -5.72
C GLN A 126 2.95 17.14 -5.44
N THR A 127 3.95 17.42 -6.28
CA THR A 127 5.36 17.07 -6.04
C THR A 127 6.14 18.32 -5.61
N PHE A 128 7.44 18.18 -5.37
CA PHE A 128 8.29 19.34 -5.10
C PHE A 128 8.35 20.28 -6.31
N LYS A 129 8.43 19.74 -7.53
CA LYS A 129 8.61 20.53 -8.75
C LYS A 129 7.34 21.19 -9.25
N ASN A 130 6.23 20.44 -9.24
CA ASN A 130 4.97 20.88 -9.83
C ASN A 130 3.77 20.10 -9.32
N GLU A 131 2.60 20.58 -9.69
CA GLU A 131 1.35 19.84 -9.60
C GLU A 131 1.15 19.06 -10.91
N ILE A 132 0.95 17.75 -10.83
CA ILE A 132 0.75 16.85 -11.97
C ILE A 132 -0.72 16.48 -12.04
N LEU A 133 -1.38 16.77 -13.16
CA LEU A 133 -2.79 16.43 -13.34
C LEU A 133 -2.94 14.91 -13.55
N LYS A 134 -4.05 14.34 -13.07
CA LYS A 134 -4.34 12.91 -13.21
C LYS A 134 -4.23 12.40 -14.64
N GLN A 135 -4.70 13.17 -15.61
CA GLN A 135 -4.69 12.80 -17.02
C GLN A 135 -3.27 12.61 -17.59
N ASP A 136 -2.27 13.24 -16.97
CA ASP A 136 -0.86 13.17 -17.37
C ASP A 136 -0.11 12.03 -16.65
N ILE A 137 -0.81 11.25 -15.81
CA ILE A 137 -0.23 10.16 -15.06
C ILE A 137 -0.75 8.82 -15.62
N ALA A 138 0.15 8.01 -16.17
CA ALA A 138 -0.16 6.67 -16.68
C ALA A 138 -0.33 5.65 -15.55
N PHE A 139 -1.41 5.78 -14.78
CA PHE A 139 -1.75 4.80 -13.74
C PHE A 139 -2.06 3.44 -14.34
N ALA A 140 -1.59 2.38 -13.67
CA ALA A 140 -1.95 1.01 -13.98
C ALA A 140 -2.26 0.23 -12.68
N TYR A 141 -2.59 -1.05 -12.82
CA TYR A 141 -2.80 -1.94 -11.68
C TYR A 141 -1.56 -2.02 -10.81
N ARG A 142 -1.68 -1.59 -9.55
CA ARG A 142 -0.57 -1.53 -8.58
C ARG A 142 0.63 -0.71 -9.06
N PHE A 143 0.38 0.33 -9.85
CA PHE A 143 1.44 1.13 -10.41
C PHE A 143 1.09 2.61 -10.52
N ASN A 144 2.03 3.46 -10.09
CA ASN A 144 2.07 4.90 -10.30
C ASN A 144 3.49 5.26 -10.77
N PRO A 145 3.65 5.89 -11.96
CA PRO A 145 4.96 6.17 -12.54
C PRO A 145 5.73 7.29 -11.84
N ILE A 146 5.08 8.11 -10.99
CA ILE A 146 5.73 9.23 -10.31
C ILE A 146 6.83 8.68 -9.40
N LYS A 147 8.07 9.14 -9.65
CA LYS A 147 9.25 8.77 -8.84
C LYS A 147 9.51 9.76 -7.71
N GLU A 148 9.08 11.00 -7.91
CA GLU A 148 9.25 12.10 -6.94
C GLU A 148 8.38 11.89 -5.70
N VAL A 149 8.73 12.60 -4.62
CA VAL A 149 7.89 12.66 -3.42
C VAL A 149 6.57 13.32 -3.74
N MET A 150 5.48 12.63 -3.43
CA MET A 150 4.12 13.13 -3.52
C MET A 150 3.72 13.71 -2.17
N PHE A 151 3.61 15.01 -2.05
CA PHE A 151 3.38 15.72 -0.78
C PHE A 151 1.90 15.85 -0.42
N SER A 152 1.06 16.07 -1.42
CA SER A 152 -0.40 16.10 -1.28
C SER A 152 -1.07 15.69 -2.59
N ALA A 153 -2.37 15.48 -2.55
CA ALA A 153 -3.17 15.26 -3.73
C ALA A 153 -4.54 15.94 -3.61
N LYS A 154 -5.09 16.36 -4.75
CA LYS A 154 -6.42 16.95 -4.85
C LYS A 154 -7.39 15.92 -5.37
N PHE A 155 -8.60 15.93 -4.81
CA PHE A 155 -9.68 15.01 -5.13
C PHE A 155 -10.98 15.76 -5.33
N PHE A 156 -11.86 15.21 -6.17
CA PHE A 156 -13.27 15.56 -6.18
C PHE A 156 -14.08 14.35 -5.73
N LEU A 157 -14.81 14.49 -4.63
CA LEU A 157 -15.68 13.47 -4.10
C LEU A 157 -17.13 13.93 -4.19
N GLU A 158 -17.95 13.16 -4.89
CA GLU A 158 -19.38 13.44 -5.00
C GLU A 158 -20.11 13.03 -3.71
N TYR A 159 -21.24 13.69 -3.42
CA TYR A 159 -22.12 13.28 -2.33
C TYR A 159 -22.75 11.91 -2.59
N GLY A 160 -23.10 11.22 -1.51
CA GLY A 160 -23.76 9.92 -1.56
C GLY A 160 -22.87 8.77 -1.10
N PHE A 161 -22.34 8.82 0.14
CA PHE A 161 -21.58 7.72 0.74
C PHE A 161 -22.38 6.41 0.69
N ASN A 162 -21.76 5.36 0.15
CA ASN A 162 -22.45 4.10 -0.10
C ASN A 162 -22.14 3.06 1.00
N SER A 163 -23.01 2.98 2.01
CA SER A 163 -22.88 2.05 3.14
C SER A 163 -22.96 0.58 2.70
N THR A 164 -23.75 0.25 1.68
CA THR A 164 -23.82 -1.12 1.16
C THR A 164 -22.50 -1.53 0.52
N LYS A 165 -21.87 -0.62 -0.24
CA LYS A 165 -20.56 -0.82 -0.82
C LYS A 165 -19.48 -0.98 0.26
N ASP A 166 -19.53 -0.17 1.33
CA ASP A 166 -18.62 -0.32 2.49
C ASP A 166 -18.68 -1.74 3.08
N GLU A 167 -19.89 -2.30 3.28
CA GLU A 167 -20.05 -3.66 3.79
C GLU A 167 -19.57 -4.73 2.80
N LEU A 168 -19.85 -4.58 1.51
CA LEU A 168 -19.37 -5.51 0.47
C LEU A 168 -17.84 -5.56 0.42
N LEU A 169 -17.18 -4.40 0.51
CA LEU A 169 -15.72 -4.29 0.51
C LEU A 169 -15.10 -4.89 1.78
N LYS A 170 -15.75 -4.74 2.94
CA LYS A 170 -15.36 -5.40 4.18
C LYS A 170 -15.41 -6.92 4.05
N ASN A 171 -16.48 -7.45 3.45
CA ASN A 171 -16.64 -8.89 3.24
C ASN A 171 -15.61 -9.47 2.26
N ALA A 172 -15.18 -8.69 1.27
CA ALA A 172 -14.16 -9.10 0.31
C ALA A 172 -12.78 -9.40 0.94
N ARG A 173 -12.54 -8.96 2.19
CA ARG A 173 -11.28 -9.20 2.93
C ARG A 173 -11.40 -10.22 4.06
N LYS A 174 -12.53 -10.91 4.20
CA LYS A 174 -12.70 -11.92 5.24
C LYS A 174 -11.70 -13.08 5.14
N ASN A 175 -11.19 -13.36 3.95
CA ASN A 175 -10.23 -14.44 3.69
C ASN A 175 -8.77 -13.99 3.87
N GLN A 176 -8.53 -12.78 4.41
CA GLN A 176 -7.16 -12.36 4.68
C GLN A 176 -6.70 -12.90 6.01
N PRO A 177 -5.47 -13.47 6.06
CA PRO A 177 -4.94 -14.03 7.29
C PRO A 177 -4.73 -12.95 8.34
N LYS A 178 -4.90 -13.34 9.60
CA LYS A 178 -4.55 -12.52 10.76
C LYS A 178 -3.07 -12.69 11.08
N GLY A 179 -2.43 -11.63 11.56
CA GLY A 179 -1.03 -11.67 11.99
C GLY A 179 -0.17 -10.60 11.35
N ALA A 180 1.11 -10.62 11.68
CA ALA A 180 2.09 -9.70 11.13
C ALA A 180 2.40 -10.06 9.67
N SER A 181 2.02 -9.16 8.74
CA SER A 181 2.13 -9.37 7.29
C SER A 181 2.20 -8.02 6.57
N PHE A 182 2.82 -7.98 5.41
CA PHE A 182 2.78 -6.83 4.50
C PHE A 182 1.67 -6.92 3.43
N GLY A 183 0.74 -7.87 3.56
CA GLY A 183 -0.30 -8.11 2.55
C GLY A 183 0.15 -9.12 1.49
N SER A 184 -0.29 -8.91 0.25
CA SER A 184 0.09 -9.76 -0.88
C SER A 184 1.57 -9.66 -1.19
N ILE A 185 2.21 -10.82 -1.39
CA ILE A 185 3.62 -10.91 -1.78
C ILE A 185 3.78 -10.51 -3.25
N PHE A 186 2.94 -11.08 -4.12
CA PHE A 186 3.01 -10.93 -5.57
C PHE A 186 1.75 -10.30 -6.14
N LYS A 187 1.91 -9.57 -7.23
CA LYS A 187 0.82 -9.16 -8.10
C LYS A 187 0.19 -10.39 -8.74
N ASN A 188 -1.11 -10.32 -9.04
CA ASN A 188 -1.73 -11.38 -9.84
C ASN A 188 -1.23 -11.28 -11.28
N PRO A 189 -0.73 -12.38 -11.87
CA PRO A 189 -0.36 -12.42 -13.27
C PRO A 189 -1.61 -12.31 -14.16
N LYS A 190 -1.40 -12.04 -15.45
CA LYS A 190 -2.50 -11.96 -16.42
C LYS A 190 -3.22 -13.31 -16.49
N ASN A 191 -4.53 -13.30 -16.29
CA ASN A 191 -5.43 -14.45 -16.35
C ASN A 191 -5.23 -15.51 -15.27
N ASP A 192 -4.51 -15.20 -14.17
CA ASP A 192 -4.35 -16.14 -13.07
C ASP A 192 -4.20 -15.40 -11.71
N TYR A 193 -4.12 -16.17 -10.62
CA TYR A 193 -3.98 -15.66 -9.26
C TYR A 193 -2.70 -16.19 -8.63
N ALA A 194 -1.85 -15.29 -8.13
CA ALA A 194 -0.60 -15.67 -7.46
C ALA A 194 -0.83 -16.64 -6.30
N GLY A 195 -1.89 -16.45 -5.51
CA GLY A 195 -2.24 -17.35 -4.42
C GLY A 195 -2.54 -18.79 -4.88
N ARG A 196 -3.26 -18.96 -6.02
CA ARG A 196 -3.52 -20.27 -6.62
C ARG A 196 -2.23 -20.95 -7.08
N LEU A 197 -1.34 -20.19 -7.73
CA LEU A 197 -0.06 -20.70 -8.22
C LEU A 197 0.84 -21.17 -7.07
N ILE A 198 0.94 -20.39 -5.98
CA ILE A 198 1.71 -20.76 -4.78
C ILE A 198 1.15 -22.03 -4.14
N GLU A 199 -0.18 -22.17 -4.08
CA GLU A 199 -0.83 -23.37 -3.56
C GLU A 199 -0.58 -24.59 -4.48
N ALA A 200 -0.64 -24.41 -5.79
CA ALA A 200 -0.44 -25.47 -6.79
C ALA A 200 0.98 -26.08 -6.73
N VAL A 201 2.01 -25.27 -6.42
CA VAL A 201 3.40 -25.75 -6.22
C VAL A 201 3.67 -26.24 -4.80
N GLY A 202 2.64 -26.45 -3.97
CA GLY A 202 2.75 -27.02 -2.62
C GLY A 202 3.39 -26.10 -1.58
N LEU A 203 3.33 -24.76 -1.77
CA LEU A 203 3.95 -23.82 -0.84
C LEU A 203 2.97 -23.21 0.17
N LYS A 204 1.66 -23.43 0.08
CA LYS A 204 0.70 -22.99 1.09
C LYS A 204 1.04 -23.61 2.45
N GLY A 205 1.22 -22.76 3.47
CA GLY A 205 1.64 -23.20 4.81
C GLY A 205 3.12 -23.57 4.94
N PHE A 206 3.89 -23.55 3.85
CA PHE A 206 5.33 -23.80 3.92
C PHE A 206 6.04 -22.68 4.68
N SER A 207 7.01 -23.03 5.51
CA SER A 207 7.73 -22.07 6.35
C SER A 207 9.24 -22.21 6.25
N LYS A 208 9.90 -21.07 6.42
CA LYS A 208 11.33 -20.96 6.67
C LYS A 208 11.49 -20.25 8.01
N ASN A 209 11.96 -20.93 9.02
CA ASN A 209 12.00 -20.44 10.40
C ASN A 209 10.62 -19.84 10.82
N ASP A 210 10.59 -18.57 11.18
CA ASP A 210 9.36 -17.86 11.57
C ASP A 210 8.60 -17.17 10.42
N ALA A 211 9.15 -17.17 9.21
CA ALA A 211 8.42 -16.75 8.01
C ALA A 211 7.60 -17.91 7.43
N MET A 212 6.35 -17.64 7.01
CA MET A 212 5.44 -18.69 6.51
C MET A 212 4.51 -18.14 5.44
N PHE A 213 4.28 -18.89 4.36
CA PHE A 213 3.12 -18.68 3.52
C PHE A 213 1.85 -19.02 4.30
N SER A 214 0.87 -18.11 4.32
CA SER A 214 -0.35 -18.32 5.10
C SER A 214 -1.12 -19.58 4.69
N ASN A 215 -1.67 -20.28 5.67
CA ASN A 215 -2.62 -21.38 5.46
C ASN A 215 -4.01 -20.91 4.96
N GLU A 216 -4.36 -19.63 5.19
CA GLU A 216 -5.64 -19.07 4.77
C GLU A 216 -5.57 -18.53 3.33
N HIS A 217 -4.47 -17.83 3.00
CA HIS A 217 -4.26 -17.23 1.67
C HIS A 217 -2.79 -17.30 1.28
N ALA A 218 -2.45 -18.20 0.35
CA ALA A 218 -1.04 -18.52 0.04
C ALA A 218 -0.20 -17.33 -0.46
N ASN A 219 -0.80 -16.28 -1.05
CA ASN A 219 -0.09 -15.07 -1.46
C ASN A 219 0.18 -14.08 -0.30
N PHE A 220 0.09 -14.55 0.97
CA PHE A 220 0.44 -13.75 2.15
C PHE A 220 1.58 -14.40 2.89
N LEU A 221 2.61 -13.61 3.20
CA LEU A 221 3.68 -14.01 4.11
C LEU A 221 3.33 -13.54 5.52
N ILE A 222 3.41 -14.46 6.47
CA ILE A 222 3.17 -14.23 7.89
C ILE A 222 4.49 -14.35 8.65
N ASN A 223 4.83 -13.35 9.43
CA ASN A 223 5.84 -13.45 10.47
C ASN A 223 5.19 -14.01 11.74
N LYS A 224 5.52 -15.24 12.11
CA LYS A 224 4.96 -15.92 13.29
C LYS A 224 5.48 -15.31 14.59
N LYS A 225 6.76 -14.89 14.61
CA LYS A 225 7.43 -14.31 15.80
C LYS A 225 8.59 -13.39 15.41
N HIS A 226 9.71 -13.96 14.95
CA HIS A 226 10.98 -13.30 14.73
C HIS A 226 11.58 -13.65 13.35
N ALA A 227 10.73 -13.68 12.31
CA ALA A 227 11.22 -13.90 10.95
C ALA A 227 12.23 -12.81 10.56
N SER A 228 13.30 -13.22 9.89
CA SER A 228 14.31 -12.33 9.34
C SER A 228 13.94 -11.88 7.92
N PHE A 229 14.65 -10.87 7.41
CA PHE A 229 14.60 -10.47 6.00
C PHE A 229 14.97 -11.67 5.09
N ASP A 230 16.04 -12.40 5.43
CA ASP A 230 16.50 -13.54 4.64
C ASP A 230 15.49 -14.70 4.61
N ASP A 231 14.77 -14.94 5.72
CA ASP A 231 13.69 -15.94 5.75
C ASP A 231 12.57 -15.57 4.79
N ALA A 232 12.17 -14.29 4.78
CA ALA A 232 11.14 -13.79 3.88
C ALA A 232 11.59 -13.86 2.42
N MET A 233 12.82 -13.42 2.12
CA MET A 233 13.40 -13.47 0.77
C MET A 233 13.55 -14.92 0.28
N PHE A 234 13.97 -15.83 1.13
CA PHE A 234 14.01 -17.26 0.77
C PHE A 234 12.67 -17.77 0.27
N LEU A 235 11.57 -17.44 0.97
CA LEU A 235 10.22 -17.86 0.57
C LEU A 235 9.80 -17.21 -0.74
N ILE A 236 10.07 -15.92 -0.92
CA ILE A 236 9.74 -15.17 -2.14
C ILE A 236 10.45 -15.81 -3.35
N GLU A 237 11.76 -16.01 -3.27
CA GLU A 237 12.54 -16.59 -4.37
C GLU A 237 12.19 -18.07 -4.62
N LEU A 238 11.89 -18.85 -3.58
CA LEU A 238 11.42 -20.23 -3.73
C LEU A 238 10.10 -20.30 -4.50
N ALA A 239 9.15 -19.39 -4.21
CA ALA A 239 7.88 -19.34 -4.93
C ALA A 239 8.07 -18.96 -6.39
N LYS A 240 8.87 -17.91 -6.68
CA LYS A 240 9.20 -17.49 -8.05
C LYS A 240 9.80 -18.65 -8.85
N LYS A 241 10.80 -19.34 -8.27
CA LYS A 241 11.48 -20.46 -8.91
C LYS A 241 10.51 -21.60 -9.24
N ARG A 242 9.76 -22.12 -8.25
CA ARG A 242 8.89 -23.27 -8.44
C ARG A 242 7.75 -22.97 -9.41
N ILE A 243 7.18 -21.78 -9.35
CA ILE A 243 6.09 -21.37 -10.25
C ILE A 243 6.60 -21.22 -11.69
N PHE A 244 7.81 -20.69 -11.86
CA PHE A 244 8.42 -20.62 -13.18
C PHE A 244 8.73 -22.00 -13.76
N GLU A 245 9.28 -22.92 -12.94
CA GLU A 245 9.59 -24.30 -13.33
C GLU A 245 8.34 -25.08 -13.72
N GLU A 246 7.22 -24.90 -13.01
CA GLU A 246 5.98 -25.68 -13.24
C GLU A 246 5.07 -25.06 -14.32
N PHE A 247 4.96 -23.72 -14.36
CA PHE A 247 3.98 -23.02 -15.20
C PHE A 247 4.59 -22.10 -16.24
N GLY A 248 5.91 -21.85 -16.25
CA GLY A 248 6.56 -20.85 -17.11
C GLY A 248 6.15 -19.41 -16.79
N ILE A 249 5.55 -19.15 -15.62
CA ILE A 249 5.06 -17.83 -15.21
C ILE A 249 6.08 -17.15 -14.30
N SER A 250 6.53 -15.96 -14.71
CA SER A 250 7.37 -15.09 -13.86
C SER A 250 6.48 -14.24 -12.97
N LEU A 251 6.53 -14.45 -11.65
CA LEU A 251 5.81 -13.61 -10.69
C LEU A 251 6.54 -12.28 -10.46
N GLU A 252 5.76 -11.20 -10.34
CA GLU A 252 6.23 -9.87 -9.98
C GLU A 252 5.81 -9.55 -8.54
N GLU A 253 6.72 -9.05 -7.73
CA GLU A 253 6.45 -8.67 -6.36
C GLU A 253 5.45 -7.49 -6.30
N GLU A 254 4.45 -7.59 -5.42
CA GLU A 254 3.61 -6.47 -5.00
C GLU A 254 4.26 -5.77 -3.79
N VAL A 255 4.90 -6.54 -2.91
CA VAL A 255 5.67 -6.01 -1.78
C VAL A 255 6.88 -5.23 -2.29
N VAL A 256 7.14 -4.08 -1.68
CA VAL A 256 8.32 -3.26 -1.98
C VAL A 256 9.46 -3.75 -1.09
N ILE A 257 10.57 -4.13 -1.72
CA ILE A 257 11.79 -4.62 -1.04
C ILE A 257 12.86 -3.53 -1.14
N ILE A 258 13.44 -3.12 -0.02
CA ILE A 258 14.48 -2.08 0.05
C ILE A 258 15.64 -2.46 0.97
#